data_7a962c4658f155a8003f11a2d81ebfd1
#
_entry.id   7a962c4658f155a8003f11a2d81ebfd1
#
_cell.length_a   1.000
_cell.length_b   1.000
_cell.length_c   1.000
_cell.angle_alpha   90.00
_cell.angle_beta   90.00
_cell.angle_gamma   90.00
#
_symmetry.space_group_name_H-M   'P 1'
#
loop_
_entity.id
_entity.type
_entity.pdbx_description
1 polymer ?
#
loop_
_entity_poly.entity_id
_entity_poly.type
_entity_poly.pdbx_seq_one_letter_code
_entity_poly.pdbx_strand_id
1 'polypeptide(L)'
;MQDVVIVSGARTPIGDFNGALKDFKAVDLGMIALKGALQKSNLEPAQIEEVIAGHVYQAGCKGNPARQVAMGVGCPVETVAATINQQCPSSMRATEMISQEIMLGKIQTGAAIGIESMTNVPYLLLKARGGYRMGSDTLHDGLLYDALIDAFYNYQMGITAENLAEMYGISREEQDEHPREDVTLESFAKLRPAFQKEGTVTAGNASSLNDGAVALLLMSGEKAQELGFKPLARIVATASASVDPKIMGFGVVPAVKRALNFARMDTKDIDLWEINEAFAAQFLACNRELKLDLNKVNVNGSGISLGHPVGMTGARLILTLIQEMKRRRNQYGCASLCAGGGPAMAVVVEVFS
;
A
#
# COMPACT_ATOMS: atom_id res chain seq x y z
N MET A 1 7.82 -1.56 26.39
CA MET A 1 7.79 -0.92 25.05
C MET A 1 6.73 0.17 25.11
N GLN A 2 6.99 1.31 24.54
CA GLN A 2 6.02 2.40 24.49
C GLN A 2 4.85 2.04 23.56
N ASP A 3 3.63 2.44 23.91
CA ASP A 3 2.50 2.36 22.99
C ASP A 3 2.68 3.34 21.84
N VAL A 4 2.32 2.91 20.63
CA VAL A 4 2.40 3.74 19.43
C VAL A 4 1.00 4.05 18.94
N VAL A 5 0.71 5.34 18.79
CA VAL A 5 -0.59 5.82 18.35
C VAL A 5 -0.49 6.60 17.04
N ILE A 6 -1.50 6.46 16.20
CA ILE A 6 -1.72 7.27 15.01
C ILE A 6 -2.61 8.45 15.42
N VAL A 7 -2.10 9.67 15.29
CA VAL A 7 -2.81 10.88 15.73
C VAL A 7 -3.46 11.64 14.57
N SER A 8 -2.95 11.46 13.36
CA SER A 8 -3.49 12.11 12.16
C SER A 8 -3.16 11.31 10.91
N GLY A 9 -3.91 11.57 9.85
CA GLY A 9 -3.59 11.07 8.53
C GLY A 9 -4.36 11.82 7.44
N ALA A 10 -3.72 11.93 6.28
CA ALA A 10 -4.34 12.51 5.09
C ALA A 10 -3.83 11.80 3.83
N ARG A 11 -4.60 11.87 2.76
CA ARG A 11 -4.21 11.36 1.45
C ARG A 11 -4.64 12.32 0.34
N THR A 12 -4.00 12.22 -0.80
CA THR A 12 -4.49 12.79 -2.05
C THR A 12 -5.69 11.98 -2.58
N PRO A 13 -6.44 12.46 -3.56
CA PRO A 13 -7.19 11.59 -4.44
C PRO A 13 -6.27 10.50 -5.03
N ILE A 14 -6.83 9.39 -5.45
CA ILE A 14 -6.12 8.41 -6.28
C ILE A 14 -6.43 8.79 -7.73
N GLY A 15 -5.37 9.12 -8.49
CA GLY A 15 -5.47 9.49 -9.90
C GLY A 15 -5.29 8.28 -10.80
N ASP A 16 -6.00 8.26 -11.92
CA ASP A 16 -5.78 7.30 -12.99
C ASP A 16 -4.46 7.59 -13.73
N PHE A 17 -3.93 6.56 -14.36
CA PHE A 17 -2.75 6.68 -15.21
C PHE A 17 -2.95 7.74 -16.32
N ASN A 18 -2.02 8.68 -16.42
CA ASN A 18 -2.15 9.87 -17.28
C ASN A 18 -3.41 10.74 -17.01
N GLY A 19 -4.01 10.61 -15.81
CA GLY A 19 -5.21 11.33 -15.41
C GLY A 19 -4.94 12.69 -14.75
N ALA A 20 -5.79 13.05 -13.81
CA ALA A 20 -5.80 14.38 -13.17
C ALA A 20 -4.51 14.70 -12.37
N LEU A 21 -3.75 13.69 -11.94
CA LEU A 21 -2.52 13.86 -11.17
C LEU A 21 -1.23 13.74 -12.00
N LYS A 22 -1.32 13.62 -13.32
CA LYS A 22 -0.19 13.39 -14.23
C LYS A 22 0.96 14.42 -14.14
N ASP A 23 0.64 15.65 -13.81
CA ASP A 23 1.62 16.74 -13.73
C ASP A 23 2.33 16.81 -12.36
N PHE A 24 1.94 15.96 -11.39
CA PHE A 24 2.54 15.87 -10.07
C PHE A 24 3.51 14.70 -9.98
N LYS A 25 4.73 14.97 -9.52
CA LYS A 25 5.70 13.92 -9.18
C LYS A 25 5.32 13.27 -7.84
N ALA A 26 5.82 12.07 -7.58
CA ALA A 26 5.56 11.37 -6.33
C ALA A 26 5.92 12.20 -5.09
N VAL A 27 7.01 12.98 -5.15
CA VAL A 27 7.44 13.89 -4.07
C VAL A 27 6.42 15.01 -3.84
N ASP A 28 5.86 15.59 -4.89
CA ASP A 28 4.87 16.68 -4.80
C ASP A 28 3.59 16.16 -4.12
N LEU A 29 3.13 14.98 -4.53
CA LEU A 29 1.98 14.31 -3.90
C LEU A 29 2.24 14.01 -2.43
N GLY A 30 3.46 13.54 -2.09
CA GLY A 30 3.89 13.30 -0.72
C GLY A 30 3.86 14.55 0.15
N MET A 31 4.34 15.69 -0.38
CA MET A 31 4.27 16.98 0.32
C MET A 31 2.81 17.39 0.58
N ILE A 32 1.91 17.21 -0.38
CA ILE A 32 0.48 17.51 -0.21
C ILE A 32 -0.12 16.64 0.89
N ALA A 33 0.14 15.33 0.88
CA ALA A 33 -0.39 14.40 1.88
C ALA A 33 0.14 14.71 3.29
N LEU A 34 1.44 14.95 3.44
CA LEU A 34 2.04 15.23 4.74
C LEU A 34 1.59 16.60 5.29
N LYS A 35 1.54 17.64 4.46
CA LYS A 35 0.95 18.95 4.84
C LYS A 35 -0.49 18.78 5.30
N GLY A 36 -1.31 18.01 4.59
CA GLY A 36 -2.68 17.73 4.98
C GLY A 36 -2.81 17.01 6.32
N ALA A 37 -1.92 16.06 6.64
CA ALA A 37 -1.90 15.38 7.92
C ALA A 37 -1.50 16.31 9.08
N LEU A 38 -0.47 17.14 8.86
CA LEU A 38 -0.01 18.16 9.82
C LEU A 38 -1.12 19.18 10.10
N GLN A 39 -1.75 19.74 9.08
CA GLN A 39 -2.86 20.71 9.22
C GLN A 39 -4.03 20.14 10.00
N LYS A 40 -4.44 18.89 9.73
CA LYS A 40 -5.56 18.24 10.43
C LYS A 40 -5.30 18.05 11.92
N SER A 41 -4.05 17.90 12.32
CA SER A 41 -3.66 17.69 13.71
C SER A 41 -3.20 18.96 14.41
N ASN A 42 -2.98 20.05 13.70
CA ASN A 42 -2.26 21.24 14.19
C ASN A 42 -0.87 20.90 14.74
N LEU A 43 -0.23 19.86 14.21
CA LEU A 43 1.14 19.51 14.56
C LEU A 43 2.09 20.32 13.68
N GLU A 44 3.04 20.97 14.33
CA GLU A 44 4.05 21.74 13.60
C GLU A 44 5.09 20.83 12.95
N PRO A 45 5.55 21.11 11.73
CA PRO A 45 6.61 20.34 11.08
C PRO A 45 7.87 20.17 11.93
N ALA A 46 8.18 21.14 12.81
CA ALA A 46 9.30 21.12 13.73
C ALA A 46 9.24 19.98 14.77
N GLN A 47 8.08 19.36 14.95
CA GLN A 47 7.90 18.26 15.90
C GLN A 47 8.14 16.88 15.26
N ILE A 48 8.36 16.81 13.94
CA ILE A 48 8.65 15.55 13.22
C ILE A 48 10.14 15.25 13.30
N GLU A 49 10.48 14.17 13.99
CA GLU A 49 11.86 13.74 14.17
C GLU A 49 12.34 12.84 13.03
N GLU A 50 11.42 12.03 12.45
CA GLU A 50 11.75 11.15 11.33
C GLU A 50 10.60 11.05 10.32
N VAL A 51 10.96 10.96 9.02
CA VAL A 51 10.04 10.70 7.90
C VAL A 51 10.50 9.47 7.14
N ILE A 52 9.68 8.43 7.10
CA ILE A 52 9.95 7.25 6.25
C ILE A 52 8.90 7.20 5.14
N ALA A 53 9.37 7.17 3.88
CA ALA A 53 8.53 7.06 2.71
C ALA A 53 8.59 5.65 2.10
N GLY A 54 7.44 5.01 1.93
CA GLY A 54 7.28 3.89 1.02
C GLY A 54 7.14 4.38 -0.41
N HIS A 55 8.03 3.94 -1.30
CA HIS A 55 8.05 4.36 -2.71
C HIS A 55 8.68 3.26 -3.56
N VAL A 56 7.98 2.82 -4.59
CA VAL A 56 8.44 1.71 -5.44
C VAL A 56 9.25 2.21 -6.62
N TYR A 57 8.71 3.11 -7.41
CA TYR A 57 9.34 3.62 -8.63
C TYR A 57 10.20 4.86 -8.36
N GLN A 58 11.44 4.64 -7.89
CA GLN A 58 12.33 5.73 -7.48
C GLN A 58 13.18 6.31 -8.63
N ALA A 59 13.21 5.66 -9.79
CA ALA A 59 13.93 6.15 -10.95
C ALA A 59 13.42 7.54 -11.36
N GLY A 60 14.34 8.48 -11.62
CA GLY A 60 14.00 9.87 -12.01
C GLY A 60 13.56 10.79 -10.85
N CYS A 61 13.39 10.27 -9.61
CA CYS A 61 12.93 11.06 -8.46
C CYS A 61 14.05 11.78 -7.70
N LYS A 62 15.29 11.75 -8.19
CA LYS A 62 16.50 12.23 -7.48
C LYS A 62 16.77 11.45 -6.19
N GLY A 63 17.68 11.94 -5.34
CA GLY A 63 18.06 11.27 -4.10
C GLY A 63 17.03 11.42 -3.01
N ASN A 64 16.72 10.31 -2.34
CA ASN A 64 15.89 10.21 -1.14
C ASN A 64 14.57 11.02 -1.17
N PRO A 65 13.53 10.54 -1.87
CA PRO A 65 12.24 11.20 -1.94
C PRO A 65 11.63 11.57 -0.56
N ALA A 66 11.80 10.74 0.47
CA ALA A 66 11.35 11.05 1.82
C ALA A 66 11.98 12.35 2.36
N ARG A 67 13.29 12.53 2.15
CA ARG A 67 13.99 13.75 2.55
C ARG A 67 13.49 14.98 1.81
N GLN A 68 13.22 14.83 0.51
CA GLN A 68 12.64 15.91 -0.30
C GLN A 68 11.27 16.33 0.23
N VAL A 69 10.43 15.36 0.60
CA VAL A 69 9.10 15.62 1.22
C VAL A 69 9.28 16.32 2.57
N ALA A 70 10.13 15.81 3.47
CA ALA A 70 10.37 16.40 4.80
C ALA A 70 10.79 17.87 4.69
N MET A 71 11.78 18.16 3.86
CA MET A 71 12.26 19.54 3.66
C MET A 71 11.19 20.43 3.00
N GLY A 72 10.46 19.88 2.01
CA GLY A 72 9.43 20.62 1.28
C GLY A 72 8.19 20.97 2.10
N VAL A 73 7.96 20.30 3.23
CA VAL A 73 6.87 20.65 4.16
C VAL A 73 7.35 21.53 5.33
N GLY A 74 8.67 21.81 5.44
CA GLY A 74 9.24 22.66 6.45
C GLY A 74 9.68 21.93 7.73
N CYS A 75 9.95 20.63 7.68
CA CYS A 75 10.61 19.93 8.78
C CYS A 75 12.04 20.49 9.01
N PRO A 76 12.56 20.43 10.24
CA PRO A 76 13.93 20.83 10.56
C PRO A 76 14.97 20.08 9.72
N VAL A 77 16.15 20.68 9.57
CA VAL A 77 17.27 20.02 8.87
C VAL A 77 17.77 18.78 9.61
N GLU A 78 17.51 18.69 10.88
CA GLU A 78 17.82 17.56 11.78
C GLU A 78 16.88 16.39 11.60
N THR A 79 15.66 16.61 11.05
CA THR A 79 14.70 15.53 10.79
C THR A 79 15.34 14.45 9.90
N VAL A 80 15.43 13.24 10.40
CA VAL A 80 15.97 12.10 9.64
C VAL A 80 14.92 11.65 8.61
N ALA A 81 15.39 11.15 7.45
CA ALA A 81 14.46 10.64 6.44
C ALA A 81 15.04 9.46 5.66
N ALA A 82 14.21 8.46 5.39
CA ALA A 82 14.55 7.30 4.59
C ALA A 82 13.44 6.96 3.58
N THR A 83 13.85 6.54 2.39
CA THR A 83 12.92 6.01 1.38
C THR A 83 13.14 4.51 1.24
N ILE A 84 12.08 3.74 1.37
CA ILE A 84 12.13 2.29 1.38
C ILE A 84 11.27 1.69 0.28
N ASN A 85 11.67 0.53 -0.20
CA ASN A 85 10.95 -0.27 -1.18
C ASN A 85 10.80 -1.70 -0.67
N GLN A 86 9.55 -2.11 -0.47
CA GLN A 86 9.11 -3.49 -0.26
C GLN A 86 7.95 -3.78 -1.21
N GLN A 87 7.99 -3.24 -2.43
CA GLN A 87 6.90 -3.30 -3.40
C GLN A 87 5.60 -2.70 -2.80
N CYS A 88 4.44 -3.29 -3.06
CA CYS A 88 3.13 -2.76 -2.63
C CYS A 88 3.02 -2.43 -1.12
N PRO A 89 3.58 -3.20 -0.16
CA PRO A 89 3.53 -2.84 1.26
C PRO A 89 4.51 -1.76 1.71
N SER A 90 5.25 -1.09 0.83
CA SER A 90 6.29 -0.12 1.21
C SER A 90 5.83 0.90 2.27
N SER A 91 4.66 1.51 2.13
CA SER A 91 4.17 2.48 3.14
C SER A 91 3.64 1.82 4.43
N MET A 92 3.16 0.58 4.36
CA MET A 92 2.86 -0.20 5.58
C MET A 92 4.15 -0.56 6.32
N ARG A 93 5.21 -0.89 5.59
CA ARG A 93 6.55 -1.09 6.17
C ARG A 93 7.11 0.21 6.76
N ALA A 94 6.91 1.35 6.10
CA ALA A 94 7.28 2.65 6.65
C ALA A 94 6.55 2.91 7.99
N THR A 95 5.25 2.57 8.07
CA THR A 95 4.46 2.67 9.31
C THR A 95 5.03 1.77 10.41
N GLU A 96 5.39 0.54 10.08
CA GLU A 96 6.02 -0.39 11.03
C GLU A 96 7.38 0.13 11.51
N MET A 97 8.24 0.65 10.62
CA MET A 97 9.57 1.17 10.98
C MET A 97 9.47 2.37 11.93
N ILE A 98 8.64 3.36 11.61
CA ILE A 98 8.37 4.50 12.53
C ILE A 98 7.85 3.99 13.87
N SER A 99 6.95 3.01 13.87
CA SER A 99 6.42 2.41 15.11
C SER A 99 7.55 1.77 15.94
N GLN A 100 8.47 1.06 15.30
CA GLN A 100 9.61 0.42 15.96
C GLN A 100 10.57 1.45 16.57
N GLU A 101 10.88 2.55 15.86
CA GLU A 101 11.72 3.63 16.37
C GLU A 101 11.08 4.30 17.62
N ILE A 102 9.75 4.51 17.61
CA ILE A 102 8.99 5.01 18.76
C ILE A 102 9.01 4.00 19.91
N MET A 103 8.70 2.72 19.65
CA MET A 103 8.70 1.65 20.67
C MET A 103 10.03 1.51 21.37
N LEU A 104 11.13 1.74 20.66
CA LEU A 104 12.50 1.70 21.18
C LEU A 104 12.91 2.99 21.88
N GLY A 105 12.07 4.02 21.87
CA GLY A 105 12.36 5.33 22.51
C GLY A 105 13.41 6.16 21.80
N LYS A 106 13.70 5.88 20.53
CA LYS A 106 14.68 6.66 19.73
C LYS A 106 14.07 7.96 19.22
N ILE A 107 12.78 7.95 18.89
CA ILE A 107 11.98 9.13 18.53
C ILE A 107 10.66 9.11 19.30
N GLN A 108 10.02 10.25 19.42
CA GLN A 108 8.70 10.39 20.01
C GLN A 108 7.61 10.64 18.96
N THR A 109 7.99 11.25 17.83
CA THR A 109 7.04 11.63 16.76
C THR A 109 7.67 11.39 15.40
N GLY A 110 6.95 10.69 14.53
CA GLY A 110 7.39 10.41 13.17
C GLY A 110 6.25 10.42 12.16
N ALA A 111 6.60 10.53 10.88
CA ALA A 111 5.67 10.46 9.77
C ALA A 111 5.99 9.26 8.88
N ALA A 112 5.02 8.37 8.72
CA ALA A 112 5.05 7.31 7.73
C ALA A 112 4.25 7.76 6.50
N ILE A 113 4.90 7.87 5.36
CA ILE A 113 4.25 8.31 4.12
C ILE A 113 4.33 7.22 3.05
N GLY A 114 3.37 7.21 2.17
CA GLY A 114 3.39 6.40 0.95
C GLY A 114 3.21 7.32 -0.24
N ILE A 115 4.08 7.19 -1.22
CA ILE A 115 4.07 8.02 -2.41
C ILE A 115 4.23 7.17 -3.66
N GLU A 116 3.49 7.52 -4.72
CA GLU A 116 3.69 6.93 -6.04
C GLU A 116 3.17 7.84 -7.13
N SER A 117 3.88 7.91 -8.23
CA SER A 117 3.39 8.48 -9.49
C SER A 117 3.77 7.53 -10.61
N MET A 118 2.87 6.57 -10.90
CA MET A 118 3.11 5.56 -11.94
C MET A 118 3.12 6.22 -13.33
N THR A 119 2.38 7.30 -13.48
CA THR A 119 2.38 8.11 -14.71
C THR A 119 3.76 8.68 -15.05
N ASN A 120 4.57 9.03 -14.05
CA ASN A 120 5.86 9.69 -14.26
C ASN A 120 7.06 8.74 -14.19
N VAL A 121 6.84 7.43 -14.23
CA VAL A 121 7.94 6.46 -14.27
C VAL A 121 8.67 6.54 -15.61
N PRO A 122 10.00 6.70 -15.62
CA PRO A 122 10.75 6.85 -16.86
C PRO A 122 10.95 5.53 -17.58
N TYR A 123 11.17 5.61 -18.88
CA TYR A 123 11.75 4.52 -19.65
C TYR A 123 13.26 4.43 -19.40
N LEU A 124 13.83 3.22 -19.46
CA LEU A 124 15.20 2.91 -19.09
C LEU A 124 16.02 2.42 -20.29
N LEU A 125 17.21 2.95 -20.43
CA LEU A 125 18.25 2.48 -21.37
C LEU A 125 19.39 1.84 -20.56
N LEU A 126 19.30 0.56 -20.26
CA LEU A 126 20.16 -0.13 -19.28
C LEU A 126 21.65 -0.12 -19.64
N LYS A 127 21.98 -0.12 -20.96
CA LYS A 127 23.36 -0.15 -21.46
C LYS A 127 23.92 1.23 -21.83
N ALA A 128 23.10 2.30 -21.73
CA ALA A 128 23.50 3.62 -22.21
C ALA A 128 24.80 4.15 -21.59
N ARG A 129 25.07 3.84 -20.31
CA ARG A 129 26.29 4.27 -19.61
C ARG A 129 27.56 3.68 -20.23
N GLY A 130 27.51 2.44 -20.71
CA GLY A 130 28.62 1.81 -21.44
C GLY A 130 28.68 2.16 -22.93
N GLY A 131 27.63 2.79 -23.44
CA GLY A 131 27.46 3.19 -24.84
C GLY A 131 26.92 2.09 -25.76
N TYR A 132 26.19 2.51 -26.78
CA TYR A 132 25.67 1.66 -27.86
C TYR A 132 26.63 1.79 -29.07
N ARG A 133 27.41 0.76 -29.32
CA ARG A 133 28.44 0.81 -30.38
C ARG A 133 27.87 0.54 -31.78
N MET A 134 27.10 -0.53 -31.92
CA MET A 134 26.50 -0.99 -33.17
C MET A 134 25.27 -1.86 -32.90
N GLY A 135 24.25 -1.71 -33.73
CA GLY A 135 22.99 -2.45 -33.62
C GLY A 135 21.94 -1.76 -32.73
N SER A 136 20.74 -2.34 -32.71
CA SER A 136 19.61 -1.87 -31.93
C SER A 136 19.68 -2.41 -30.47
N ASP A 137 19.07 -1.69 -29.54
CA ASP A 137 18.83 -2.20 -28.17
C ASP A 137 17.43 -1.79 -27.70
N THR A 138 17.00 -2.35 -26.59
CA THR A 138 15.65 -2.19 -26.07
C THR A 138 15.55 -0.96 -25.18
N LEU A 139 14.52 -0.15 -25.40
CA LEU A 139 14.03 0.84 -24.44
C LEU A 139 13.05 0.14 -23.51
N HIS A 140 13.41 -0.01 -22.24
CA HIS A 140 12.58 -0.71 -21.25
C HIS A 140 11.58 0.25 -20.62
N ASP A 141 10.31 -0.16 -20.56
CA ASP A 141 9.31 0.52 -19.75
C ASP A 141 9.61 0.28 -18.28
N GLY A 142 9.93 1.34 -17.53
CA GLY A 142 10.27 1.25 -16.11
C GLY A 142 9.13 0.72 -15.24
N LEU A 143 7.85 0.95 -15.63
CA LEU A 143 6.70 0.38 -14.94
C LEU A 143 6.73 -1.16 -14.95
N LEU A 144 6.98 -1.72 -16.11
CA LEU A 144 7.06 -3.16 -16.29
C LEU A 144 8.33 -3.70 -15.64
N TYR A 145 9.47 -3.08 -15.94
CA TYR A 145 10.79 -3.61 -15.59
C TYR A 145 11.07 -3.65 -14.08
N ASP A 146 10.71 -2.58 -13.37
CA ASP A 146 11.08 -2.43 -11.96
C ASP A 146 10.07 -3.04 -10.97
N ALA A 147 8.81 -3.31 -11.40
CA ALA A 147 7.82 -3.87 -10.47
C ALA A 147 6.76 -4.80 -11.07
N LEU A 148 6.27 -4.58 -12.29
CA LEU A 148 5.13 -5.34 -12.82
C LEU A 148 5.54 -6.64 -13.53
N ILE A 149 6.81 -6.83 -13.81
CA ILE A 149 7.41 -8.10 -14.23
C ILE A 149 8.10 -8.73 -13.04
N ASP A 150 7.76 -9.99 -12.76
CA ASP A 150 8.38 -10.76 -11.68
C ASP A 150 9.88 -10.98 -11.98
N ALA A 151 10.72 -10.64 -11.01
CA ALA A 151 12.17 -10.70 -11.18
C ALA A 151 12.74 -12.14 -11.21
N PHE A 152 11.96 -13.12 -10.75
CA PHE A 152 12.40 -14.52 -10.64
C PHE A 152 11.93 -15.35 -11.83
N TYR A 153 10.70 -15.12 -12.28
CA TYR A 153 10.06 -15.90 -13.35
C TYR A 153 9.89 -15.12 -14.66
N ASN A 154 10.19 -13.82 -14.66
CA ASN A 154 10.19 -12.97 -15.85
C ASN A 154 8.85 -12.96 -16.61
N TYR A 155 7.74 -12.92 -15.88
CA TYR A 155 6.40 -12.75 -16.40
C TYR A 155 5.65 -11.64 -15.64
N GLN A 156 4.58 -11.14 -16.21
CA GLN A 156 3.79 -10.07 -15.58
C GLN A 156 3.07 -10.58 -14.32
N MET A 157 2.90 -9.70 -13.31
CA MET A 157 2.28 -10.04 -12.02
C MET A 157 0.88 -10.67 -12.15
N GLY A 158 0.12 -10.36 -13.21
CA GLY A 158 -1.18 -10.99 -13.46
C GLY A 158 -1.11 -12.51 -13.66
N ILE A 159 0.02 -13.07 -14.11
CA ILE A 159 0.20 -14.54 -14.19
C ILE A 159 0.16 -15.17 -12.79
N THR A 160 0.65 -14.46 -11.76
CA THR A 160 0.56 -14.97 -10.37
C THR A 160 -0.90 -15.08 -9.88
N ALA A 161 -1.77 -14.21 -10.39
CA ALA A 161 -3.20 -14.28 -10.11
C ALA A 161 -3.88 -15.42 -10.89
N GLU A 162 -3.50 -15.67 -12.14
CA GLU A 162 -3.95 -16.83 -12.90
C GLU A 162 -3.52 -18.14 -12.21
N ASN A 163 -2.29 -18.22 -11.69
CA ASN A 163 -1.82 -19.38 -10.92
C ASN A 163 -2.70 -19.64 -9.69
N LEU A 164 -3.13 -18.58 -9.00
CA LEU A 164 -4.07 -18.71 -7.87
C LEU A 164 -5.48 -19.10 -8.32
N ALA A 165 -5.94 -18.55 -9.44
CA ALA A 165 -7.23 -18.93 -10.02
C ALA A 165 -7.27 -20.43 -10.34
N GLU A 166 -6.23 -20.95 -10.98
CA GLU A 166 -6.08 -22.37 -11.29
C GLU A 166 -6.00 -23.22 -10.01
N MET A 167 -5.10 -22.85 -9.08
CA MET A 167 -4.86 -23.60 -7.84
C MET A 167 -6.12 -23.73 -6.96
N TYR A 168 -6.92 -22.67 -6.89
CA TYR A 168 -8.13 -22.61 -6.07
C TYR A 168 -9.41 -22.85 -6.86
N GLY A 169 -9.35 -23.12 -8.17
CA GLY A 169 -10.53 -23.31 -9.03
C GLY A 169 -11.45 -22.11 -9.03
N ILE A 170 -10.90 -20.89 -9.11
CA ILE A 170 -11.66 -19.63 -9.11
C ILE A 170 -12.03 -19.31 -10.55
N SER A 171 -13.34 -19.24 -10.83
CA SER A 171 -13.83 -18.96 -12.18
C SER A 171 -13.70 -17.47 -12.56
N ARG A 172 -13.90 -17.18 -13.84
CA ARG A 172 -13.99 -15.81 -14.34
C ARG A 172 -15.19 -15.07 -13.75
N GLU A 173 -16.31 -15.75 -13.64
CA GLU A 173 -17.57 -15.22 -13.10
C GLU A 173 -17.40 -14.80 -11.65
N GLU A 174 -16.77 -15.64 -10.81
CA GLU A 174 -16.47 -15.29 -9.41
C GLU A 174 -15.57 -14.04 -9.30
N GLN A 175 -14.61 -13.88 -10.20
CA GLN A 175 -13.74 -12.70 -10.22
C GLN A 175 -14.48 -11.44 -10.65
N ASP A 176 -15.42 -11.56 -11.59
CA ASP A 176 -16.20 -10.44 -12.13
C ASP A 176 -17.33 -9.99 -11.18
N GLU A 177 -17.66 -10.77 -10.14
CA GLU A 177 -18.54 -10.35 -9.02
C GLU A 177 -17.86 -9.35 -8.06
N HIS A 178 -16.54 -9.08 -8.21
CA HIS A 178 -15.79 -8.05 -7.49
C HIS A 178 -15.41 -6.87 -8.42
N PRO A 179 -16.40 -6.11 -8.96
CA PRO A 179 -16.13 -5.15 -10.03
C PRO A 179 -15.66 -3.78 -9.53
N ARG A 180 -15.21 -2.97 -10.50
CA ARG A 180 -15.19 -1.51 -10.38
C ARG A 180 -16.60 -0.96 -10.32
N GLU A 181 -16.81 0.11 -9.55
CA GLU A 181 -18.14 0.73 -9.34
C GLU A 181 -18.86 1.16 -10.63
N ASP A 182 -18.12 1.46 -11.70
CA ASP A 182 -18.65 2.03 -12.95
C ASP A 182 -18.92 1.00 -14.04
N VAL A 183 -18.94 -0.31 -13.74
CA VAL A 183 -18.96 -1.38 -14.75
C VAL A 183 -20.18 -2.26 -14.59
N THR A 184 -20.85 -2.54 -15.71
CA THR A 184 -21.96 -3.51 -15.75
C THR A 184 -21.41 -4.92 -16.06
N LEU A 185 -22.06 -5.97 -15.55
CA LEU A 185 -21.72 -7.37 -15.87
C LEU A 185 -21.61 -7.61 -17.38
N GLU A 186 -22.45 -6.93 -18.17
CA GLU A 186 -22.43 -7.02 -19.63
C GLU A 186 -21.16 -6.43 -20.27
N SER A 187 -20.60 -5.34 -19.67
CA SER A 187 -19.33 -4.75 -20.12
C SER A 187 -18.13 -5.62 -19.73
N PHE A 188 -18.20 -6.30 -18.58
CA PHE A 188 -17.17 -7.26 -18.13
C PHE A 188 -17.06 -8.47 -19.08
N ALA A 189 -18.18 -9.03 -19.48
CA ALA A 189 -18.22 -10.20 -20.38
C ALA A 189 -17.46 -9.96 -21.70
N LYS A 190 -17.31 -8.69 -22.13
CA LYS A 190 -16.57 -8.29 -23.34
C LYS A 190 -15.06 -8.15 -23.14
N LEU A 191 -14.57 -8.12 -21.91
CA LEU A 191 -13.15 -7.96 -21.62
C LEU A 191 -12.39 -9.26 -21.93
N ARG A 192 -11.28 -9.10 -22.64
CA ARG A 192 -10.38 -10.23 -22.94
C ARG A 192 -9.42 -10.46 -21.78
N PRO A 193 -8.98 -11.71 -21.57
CA PRO A 193 -7.88 -12.00 -20.67
C PRO A 193 -6.67 -11.11 -20.98
N ALA A 194 -6.04 -10.54 -19.94
CA ALA A 194 -5.00 -9.53 -20.09
C ALA A 194 -3.59 -10.14 -20.09
N PHE A 195 -3.37 -11.29 -19.45
CA PHE A 195 -2.04 -11.82 -19.16
C PHE A 195 -1.75 -13.15 -19.86
N GLN A 196 -2.74 -13.96 -20.15
CA GLN A 196 -2.60 -15.20 -20.92
C GLN A 196 -3.84 -15.45 -21.81
N LYS A 197 -3.64 -16.17 -22.92
CA LYS A 197 -4.66 -16.30 -23.99
C LYS A 197 -6.01 -16.86 -23.53
N GLU A 198 -5.99 -17.82 -22.62
CA GLU A 198 -7.18 -18.50 -22.08
C GLU A 198 -7.30 -18.26 -20.57
N GLY A 199 -6.85 -17.07 -20.12
CA GLY A 199 -6.88 -16.69 -18.71
C GLY A 199 -8.24 -16.17 -18.26
N THR A 200 -8.33 -15.90 -16.98
CA THR A 200 -9.52 -15.38 -16.30
C THR A 200 -9.35 -13.96 -15.81
N VAL A 201 -8.09 -13.49 -15.69
CA VAL A 201 -7.75 -12.15 -15.19
C VAL A 201 -7.83 -11.12 -16.33
N THR A 202 -8.57 -10.05 -16.10
CA THR A 202 -8.83 -9.00 -17.09
C THR A 202 -8.54 -7.61 -16.50
N ALA A 203 -8.61 -6.59 -17.33
CA ALA A 203 -8.54 -5.20 -16.86
C ALA A 203 -9.69 -4.81 -15.92
N GLY A 204 -10.79 -5.55 -15.89
CA GLY A 204 -11.93 -5.30 -15.01
C GLY A 204 -11.77 -5.87 -13.61
N ASN A 205 -11.12 -7.03 -13.46
CA ASN A 205 -10.92 -7.72 -12.19
C ASN A 205 -9.46 -7.68 -11.68
N ALA A 206 -8.69 -6.71 -12.19
CA ALA A 206 -7.35 -6.34 -11.76
C ALA A 206 -7.27 -4.87 -11.36
N SER A 207 -6.38 -4.53 -10.42
CA SER A 207 -6.13 -3.13 -10.07
C SER A 207 -5.51 -2.35 -11.23
N SER A 208 -5.78 -1.05 -11.27
CA SER A 208 -5.24 -0.15 -12.31
C SER A 208 -3.88 0.44 -11.92
N LEU A 209 -3.25 1.12 -12.89
CA LEU A 209 -2.07 1.97 -12.66
C LEU A 209 -2.54 3.32 -12.14
N ASN A 210 -1.95 3.81 -11.06
CA ASN A 210 -2.47 5.00 -10.39
C ASN A 210 -1.37 5.87 -9.80
N ASP A 211 -1.74 7.12 -9.55
CA ASP A 211 -0.93 8.13 -8.85
C ASP A 211 -1.56 8.49 -7.51
N GLY A 212 -0.75 8.73 -6.48
CA GLY A 212 -1.29 9.16 -5.20
C GLY A 212 -0.27 9.15 -4.07
N ALA A 213 -0.65 9.76 -2.94
CA ALA A 213 0.14 9.76 -1.73
C ALA A 213 -0.73 9.76 -0.47
N VAL A 214 -0.17 9.25 0.61
CA VAL A 214 -0.76 9.18 1.95
C VAL A 214 0.29 9.50 2.99
N ALA A 215 -0.12 10.12 4.09
CA ALA A 215 0.71 10.33 5.27
C ALA A 215 -0.05 9.94 6.53
N LEU A 216 0.65 9.25 7.43
CA LEU A 216 0.21 8.95 8.80
C LEU A 216 1.20 9.62 9.76
N LEU A 217 0.68 10.30 10.78
CA LEU A 217 1.47 10.85 11.87
C LEU A 217 1.36 9.92 13.08
N LEU A 218 2.51 9.44 13.52
CA LEU A 218 2.63 8.50 14.64
C LEU A 218 3.40 9.17 15.78
N MET A 219 3.02 8.86 17.02
CA MET A 219 3.79 9.26 18.18
C MET A 219 3.64 8.26 19.33
N SER A 220 4.47 8.41 20.36
CA SER A 220 4.27 7.65 21.59
C SER A 220 2.96 8.05 22.26
N GLY A 221 2.33 7.13 22.98
CA GLY A 221 1.10 7.42 23.73
C GLY A 221 1.32 8.53 24.78
N GLU A 222 2.50 8.55 25.41
CA GLU A 222 2.89 9.59 26.37
C GLU A 222 2.96 10.96 25.70
N LYS A 223 3.60 11.05 24.53
CA LYS A 223 3.72 12.31 23.77
C LYS A 223 2.39 12.80 23.27
N ALA A 224 1.52 11.88 22.82
CA ALA A 224 0.15 12.22 22.42
C ALA A 224 -0.63 12.82 23.58
N GLN A 225 -0.51 12.26 24.79
CA GLN A 225 -1.15 12.79 25.98
C GLN A 225 -0.58 14.15 26.40
N GLU A 226 0.76 14.30 26.39
CA GLU A 226 1.45 15.58 26.70
C GLU A 226 0.96 16.72 25.80
N LEU A 227 0.78 16.43 24.51
CA LEU A 227 0.35 17.41 23.52
C LEU A 227 -1.19 17.55 23.41
N GLY A 228 -1.94 16.80 24.22
CA GLY A 228 -3.40 16.85 24.23
C GLY A 228 -4.08 16.24 23.00
N PHE A 229 -3.38 15.38 22.26
CA PHE A 229 -3.97 14.67 21.14
C PHE A 229 -4.95 13.58 21.59
N LYS A 230 -6.05 13.47 20.85
CA LYS A 230 -6.92 12.28 20.89
C LYS A 230 -6.48 11.33 19.78
N PRO A 231 -5.85 10.20 20.09
CA PRO A 231 -5.40 9.26 19.08
C PRO A 231 -6.55 8.79 18.19
N LEU A 232 -6.26 8.59 16.89
CA LEU A 232 -7.18 7.97 15.96
C LEU A 232 -7.24 6.45 16.19
N ALA A 233 -6.07 5.84 16.39
CA ALA A 233 -5.90 4.41 16.64
C ALA A 233 -4.56 4.13 17.32
N ARG A 234 -4.44 2.94 17.92
CA ARG A 234 -3.20 2.34 18.39
C ARG A 234 -2.78 1.22 17.43
N ILE A 235 -1.49 1.09 17.18
CA ILE A 235 -0.94 -0.08 16.48
C ILE A 235 -0.81 -1.21 17.49
N VAL A 236 -1.55 -2.30 17.27
CA VAL A 236 -1.55 -3.48 18.14
C VAL A 236 -0.46 -4.45 17.75
N ALA A 237 -0.37 -4.77 16.47
CA ALA A 237 0.64 -5.67 15.93
C ALA A 237 0.91 -5.39 14.47
N THR A 238 2.13 -5.68 14.04
CA THR A 238 2.53 -5.72 12.63
C THR A 238 3.20 -7.07 12.34
N ALA A 239 3.05 -7.58 11.15
CA ALA A 239 3.77 -8.77 10.73
C ALA A 239 4.04 -8.78 9.23
N SER A 240 5.17 -9.35 8.87
CA SER A 240 5.52 -9.68 7.49
C SER A 240 5.61 -11.19 7.32
N ALA A 241 5.24 -11.69 6.15
CA ALA A 241 5.44 -13.06 5.73
C ALA A 241 5.83 -13.09 4.25
N SER A 242 6.26 -14.25 3.75
CA SER A 242 6.58 -14.41 2.34
C SER A 242 6.14 -15.79 1.85
N VAL A 243 5.81 -15.89 0.57
CA VAL A 243 5.44 -17.11 -0.13
C VAL A 243 6.25 -17.24 -1.42
N ASP A 244 6.08 -18.32 -2.16
CA ASP A 244 6.66 -18.46 -3.51
C ASP A 244 6.18 -17.28 -4.39
N PRO A 245 7.08 -16.58 -5.10
CA PRO A 245 6.70 -15.51 -6.02
C PRO A 245 5.61 -15.90 -7.03
N LYS A 246 5.53 -17.16 -7.44
CA LYS A 246 4.49 -17.67 -8.35
C LYS A 246 3.06 -17.43 -7.86
N ILE A 247 2.89 -17.34 -6.56
CA ILE A 247 1.60 -17.14 -5.89
C ILE A 247 1.67 -15.96 -4.93
N MET A 248 2.40 -14.90 -5.31
CA MET A 248 2.72 -13.76 -4.45
C MET A 248 1.50 -13.20 -3.71
N GLY A 249 0.34 -13.19 -4.37
CA GLY A 249 -0.91 -12.70 -3.82
C GLY A 249 -1.38 -13.44 -2.57
N PHE A 250 -1.02 -14.72 -2.44
CA PHE A 250 -1.36 -15.56 -1.28
C PHE A 250 -0.61 -15.18 0.01
N GLY A 251 0.46 -14.38 -0.10
CA GLY A 251 1.25 -13.90 1.05
C GLY A 251 0.42 -13.20 2.12
N VAL A 252 -0.73 -12.63 1.76
CA VAL A 252 -1.70 -12.05 2.71
C VAL A 252 -2.08 -13.03 3.81
N VAL A 253 -2.32 -14.30 3.48
CA VAL A 253 -2.78 -15.33 4.44
C VAL A 253 -1.78 -15.53 5.58
N PRO A 254 -0.51 -15.90 5.34
CA PRO A 254 0.44 -16.06 6.43
C PRO A 254 0.77 -14.74 7.15
N ALA A 255 0.75 -13.58 6.46
CA ALA A 255 0.97 -12.28 7.09
C ALA A 255 -0.15 -11.96 8.11
N VAL A 256 -1.41 -12.12 7.72
CA VAL A 256 -2.57 -11.94 8.61
C VAL A 256 -2.52 -12.90 9.78
N LYS A 257 -2.34 -14.21 9.54
CA LYS A 257 -2.25 -15.20 10.63
C LYS A 257 -1.15 -14.85 11.63
N ARG A 258 0.00 -14.37 11.14
CA ARG A 258 1.12 -13.96 12.00
C ARG A 258 0.83 -12.68 12.79
N ALA A 259 0.20 -11.67 12.17
CA ALA A 259 -0.18 -10.44 12.86
C ALA A 259 -1.21 -10.71 13.96
N LEU A 260 -2.23 -11.52 13.69
CA LEU A 260 -3.22 -11.94 14.67
C LEU A 260 -2.58 -12.71 15.84
N ASN A 261 -1.65 -13.63 15.54
CA ASN A 261 -0.90 -14.34 16.58
C ASN A 261 -0.10 -13.39 17.48
N PHE A 262 0.57 -12.38 16.91
CA PHE A 262 1.27 -11.35 17.71
C PHE A 262 0.30 -10.50 18.53
N ALA A 263 -0.88 -10.21 18.01
CA ALA A 263 -1.96 -9.53 18.71
C ALA A 263 -2.65 -10.43 19.76
N ARG A 264 -2.42 -11.75 19.75
CA ARG A 264 -3.16 -12.77 20.53
C ARG A 264 -4.65 -12.75 20.24
N MET A 265 -5.01 -12.65 18.97
CA MET A 265 -6.37 -12.54 18.44
C MET A 265 -6.64 -13.59 17.37
N ASP A 266 -7.91 -13.85 17.13
CA ASP A 266 -8.41 -14.65 16.01
C ASP A 266 -9.14 -13.76 14.98
N THR A 267 -9.46 -14.31 13.80
CA THR A 267 -10.22 -13.58 12.77
C THR A 267 -11.57 -13.07 13.25
N LYS A 268 -12.22 -13.79 14.18
CA LYS A 268 -13.52 -13.42 14.80
C LYS A 268 -13.46 -12.16 15.66
N ASP A 269 -12.27 -11.82 16.17
CA ASP A 269 -12.05 -10.69 17.06
C ASP A 269 -11.86 -9.38 16.27
N ILE A 270 -11.78 -9.47 14.94
CA ILE A 270 -11.62 -8.33 14.03
C ILE A 270 -12.99 -7.88 13.51
N ASP A 271 -13.29 -6.63 13.73
CA ASP A 271 -14.56 -6.02 13.33
C ASP A 271 -14.58 -5.61 11.85
N LEU A 272 -13.43 -5.17 11.32
CA LEU A 272 -13.32 -4.66 9.95
C LEU A 272 -11.97 -5.00 9.32
N TRP A 273 -11.98 -5.25 8.00
CA TRP A 273 -10.83 -5.66 7.23
C TRP A 273 -10.61 -4.75 6.02
N GLU A 274 -9.37 -4.38 5.78
CA GLU A 274 -8.91 -3.77 4.52
C GLU A 274 -7.84 -4.65 3.90
N ILE A 275 -8.19 -5.42 2.89
CA ILE A 275 -7.27 -6.30 2.17
C ILE A 275 -7.12 -5.76 0.75
N ASN A 276 -5.89 -5.46 0.34
CA ASN A 276 -5.69 -4.96 -1.02
C ASN A 276 -6.10 -6.01 -2.05
N GLU A 277 -6.87 -5.55 -3.03
CA GLU A 277 -7.28 -6.31 -4.20
C GLU A 277 -6.35 -5.93 -5.37
N ALA A 278 -5.14 -6.51 -5.39
CA ALA A 278 -4.28 -6.39 -6.57
C ALA A 278 -4.94 -7.08 -7.78
N PHE A 279 -5.60 -8.22 -7.50
CA PHE A 279 -6.41 -9.01 -8.45
C PHE A 279 -7.57 -9.67 -7.69
N ALA A 280 -8.74 -9.80 -8.32
CA ALA A 280 -9.88 -10.48 -7.71
C ALA A 280 -9.56 -11.95 -7.38
N ALA A 281 -8.89 -12.67 -8.28
CA ALA A 281 -8.44 -14.04 -8.04
C ALA A 281 -7.55 -14.17 -6.78
N GLN A 282 -6.65 -13.19 -6.57
CA GLN A 282 -5.80 -13.14 -5.39
C GLN A 282 -6.62 -12.96 -4.12
N PHE A 283 -7.56 -12.01 -4.13
CA PHE A 283 -8.41 -11.74 -2.97
C PHE A 283 -9.29 -12.96 -2.63
N LEU A 284 -9.93 -13.56 -3.62
CA LEU A 284 -10.77 -14.75 -3.46
C LEU A 284 -9.98 -15.94 -2.91
N ALA A 285 -8.78 -16.21 -3.43
CA ALA A 285 -7.91 -17.27 -2.92
C ALA A 285 -7.57 -17.05 -1.43
N CYS A 286 -7.22 -15.81 -1.06
CA CYS A 286 -6.96 -15.46 0.33
C CYS A 286 -8.20 -15.62 1.20
N ASN A 287 -9.37 -15.20 0.72
CA ASN A 287 -10.60 -15.30 1.50
C ASN A 287 -11.08 -16.75 1.70
N ARG A 288 -10.84 -17.65 0.74
CA ARG A 288 -11.11 -19.10 0.91
C ARG A 288 -10.36 -19.69 2.11
N GLU A 289 -9.16 -19.20 2.39
CA GLU A 289 -8.32 -19.64 3.52
C GLU A 289 -8.62 -18.91 4.83
N LEU A 290 -8.87 -17.60 4.77
CA LEU A 290 -9.13 -16.78 5.95
C LEU A 290 -10.59 -16.85 6.41
N LYS A 291 -11.51 -17.19 5.50
CA LYS A 291 -12.96 -17.32 5.73
C LYS A 291 -13.58 -16.08 6.37
N LEU A 292 -13.22 -14.92 5.85
CA LEU A 292 -13.72 -13.64 6.34
C LEU A 292 -15.18 -13.40 5.89
N ASP A 293 -15.93 -12.73 6.73
CA ASP A 293 -17.25 -12.20 6.39
C ASP A 293 -17.09 -11.02 5.41
N LEU A 294 -17.50 -11.18 4.16
CA LEU A 294 -17.36 -10.17 3.11
C LEU A 294 -18.07 -8.85 3.43
N ASN A 295 -19.10 -8.85 4.29
CA ASN A 295 -19.74 -7.62 4.76
C ASN A 295 -18.83 -6.77 5.66
N LYS A 296 -17.70 -7.32 6.09
CA LYS A 296 -16.70 -6.66 6.94
C LYS A 296 -15.38 -6.40 6.19
N VAL A 297 -15.30 -6.70 4.90
CA VAL A 297 -14.06 -6.57 4.12
C VAL A 297 -14.23 -5.51 3.05
N ASN A 298 -13.25 -4.60 2.95
CA ASN A 298 -13.16 -3.60 1.87
C ASN A 298 -14.46 -2.82 1.63
N VAL A 299 -15.18 -2.48 2.69
CA VAL A 299 -16.54 -1.92 2.64
C VAL A 299 -16.64 -0.56 1.94
N ASN A 300 -15.52 0.06 1.63
CA ASN A 300 -15.40 1.30 0.86
C ASN A 300 -14.65 1.10 -0.47
N GLY A 301 -14.56 -0.15 -0.94
CA GLY A 301 -13.73 -0.50 -2.08
C GLY A 301 -12.25 -0.68 -1.74
N SER A 302 -11.48 -1.25 -2.66
CA SER A 302 -10.05 -1.49 -2.50
C SER A 302 -9.27 -1.26 -3.81
N GLY A 303 -8.22 -2.04 -4.09
CA GLY A 303 -7.32 -1.81 -5.21
C GLY A 303 -8.00 -1.85 -6.58
N ILE A 304 -9.00 -2.68 -6.78
CA ILE A 304 -9.72 -2.81 -8.06
C ILE A 304 -10.59 -1.58 -8.31
N SER A 305 -11.40 -1.18 -7.32
CA SER A 305 -12.36 -0.08 -7.47
C SER A 305 -11.74 1.30 -7.28
N LEU A 306 -10.86 1.46 -6.27
CA LEU A 306 -10.26 2.76 -5.92
C LEU A 306 -8.94 3.04 -6.64
N GLY A 307 -8.24 1.98 -7.06
CA GLY A 307 -6.90 2.08 -7.63
C GLY A 307 -5.79 1.67 -6.67
N HIS A 308 -4.59 1.40 -7.24
CA HIS A 308 -3.45 0.84 -6.53
C HIS A 308 -2.13 1.57 -6.84
N PRO A 309 -1.94 2.83 -6.38
CA PRO A 309 -0.62 3.44 -6.39
C PRO A 309 0.29 2.64 -5.46
N VAL A 310 1.20 1.83 -6.00
CA VAL A 310 1.82 0.70 -5.28
C VAL A 310 2.49 1.13 -3.97
N GLY A 311 3.35 2.15 -3.97
CA GLY A 311 4.01 2.63 -2.75
C GLY A 311 3.09 3.31 -1.72
N MET A 312 1.94 3.85 -2.18
CA MET A 312 0.96 4.50 -1.32
C MET A 312 0.06 3.51 -0.58
N THR A 313 -0.29 2.39 -1.20
CA THR A 313 -1.46 1.59 -0.83
C THR A 313 -1.42 1.08 0.62
N GLY A 314 -0.27 0.66 1.14
CA GLY A 314 -0.19 0.09 2.49
C GLY A 314 -0.70 1.02 3.60
N ALA A 315 -0.23 2.26 3.64
CA ALA A 315 -0.70 3.25 4.62
C ALA A 315 -2.11 3.77 4.28
N ARG A 316 -2.51 3.75 2.99
CA ARG A 316 -3.89 4.07 2.58
C ARG A 316 -4.89 3.09 3.18
N LEU A 317 -4.60 1.79 3.14
CA LEU A 317 -5.44 0.78 3.78
C LEU A 317 -5.61 1.06 5.28
N ILE A 318 -4.51 1.34 5.98
CA ILE A 318 -4.55 1.66 7.42
C ILE A 318 -5.44 2.89 7.67
N LEU A 319 -5.26 3.96 6.90
CA LEU A 319 -6.04 5.19 7.07
C LEU A 319 -7.54 4.98 6.79
N THR A 320 -7.86 4.27 5.70
CA THR A 320 -9.26 3.94 5.33
C THR A 320 -9.92 3.11 6.43
N LEU A 321 -9.23 2.06 6.88
CA LEU A 321 -9.69 1.19 7.95
C LEU A 321 -10.03 1.97 9.23
N ILE A 322 -9.11 2.81 9.71
CA ILE A 322 -9.30 3.60 10.93
C ILE A 322 -10.49 4.55 10.79
N GLN A 323 -10.63 5.24 9.65
CA GLN A 323 -11.72 6.18 9.42
C GLN A 323 -13.08 5.47 9.42
N GLU A 324 -13.18 4.32 8.76
CA GLU A 324 -14.42 3.55 8.69
C GLU A 324 -14.76 2.90 10.04
N MET A 325 -13.77 2.39 10.75
CA MET A 325 -13.96 1.87 12.11
C MET A 325 -14.50 2.93 13.06
N LYS A 326 -13.97 4.17 13.00
CA LYS A 326 -14.51 5.29 13.79
C LYS A 326 -15.96 5.58 13.43
N ARG A 327 -16.31 5.59 12.14
CA ARG A 327 -17.68 5.82 11.68
C ARG A 327 -18.64 4.74 12.16
N ARG A 328 -18.22 3.48 12.20
CA ARG A 328 -19.00 2.32 12.63
C ARG A 328 -18.93 2.06 14.15
N ARG A 329 -18.04 2.74 14.88
CA ARG A 329 -17.73 2.47 16.29
C ARG A 329 -17.20 1.05 16.51
N ASN A 330 -16.38 0.57 15.56
CA ASN A 330 -15.64 -0.68 15.68
C ASN A 330 -14.38 -0.49 16.51
N GLN A 331 -13.88 -1.56 17.15
CA GLN A 331 -12.70 -1.50 18.00
C GLN A 331 -11.45 -2.04 17.31
N TYR A 332 -11.50 -3.23 16.72
CA TYR A 332 -10.33 -3.87 16.12
C TYR A 332 -10.46 -4.01 14.61
N GLY A 333 -9.39 -3.70 13.92
CA GLY A 333 -9.32 -3.85 12.48
C GLY A 333 -7.97 -4.38 12.01
N CYS A 334 -7.97 -5.01 10.84
CA CYS A 334 -6.75 -5.52 10.22
C CYS A 334 -6.64 -5.04 8.77
N ALA A 335 -5.49 -4.45 8.43
CA ALA A 335 -5.12 -4.10 7.06
C ALA A 335 -4.02 -5.02 6.56
N SER A 336 -4.11 -5.51 5.31
CA SER A 336 -3.10 -6.40 4.73
C SER A 336 -2.99 -6.23 3.22
N LEU A 337 -1.79 -6.50 2.69
CA LEU A 337 -1.54 -6.55 1.25
C LEU A 337 -0.34 -7.45 0.90
N CYS A 338 -0.40 -8.01 -0.29
CA CYS A 338 0.68 -8.76 -0.92
C CYS A 338 1.68 -7.84 -1.62
N ALA A 339 2.79 -8.39 -2.06
CA ALA A 339 3.84 -7.72 -2.82
C ALA A 339 4.35 -8.60 -3.95
N GLY A 340 4.75 -7.99 -5.06
CA GLY A 340 5.54 -8.65 -6.09
C GLY A 340 6.79 -9.31 -5.48
N GLY A 341 7.12 -10.53 -5.97
CA GLY A 341 8.20 -11.34 -5.41
C GLY A 341 7.85 -12.18 -4.18
N GLY A 342 6.59 -12.14 -3.68
CA GLY A 342 6.07 -13.02 -2.63
C GLY A 342 5.94 -12.46 -1.22
N PRO A 343 6.58 -11.33 -0.81
CA PRO A 343 6.35 -10.76 0.50
C PRO A 343 4.90 -10.28 0.68
N ALA A 344 4.48 -10.13 1.94
CA ALA A 344 3.21 -9.54 2.33
C ALA A 344 3.31 -8.95 3.72
N MET A 345 2.41 -8.02 4.05
CA MET A 345 2.32 -7.42 5.37
C MET A 345 0.89 -7.37 5.87
N ALA A 346 0.75 -7.38 7.20
CA ALA A 346 -0.50 -7.12 7.89
C ALA A 346 -0.26 -6.25 9.13
N VAL A 347 -1.22 -5.37 9.41
CA VAL A 347 -1.24 -4.49 10.59
C VAL A 347 -2.57 -4.63 11.28
N VAL A 348 -2.56 -4.89 12.58
CA VAL A 348 -3.73 -4.86 13.45
C VAL A 348 -3.76 -3.53 14.20
N VAL A 349 -4.88 -2.85 14.14
CA VAL A 349 -5.10 -1.56 14.82
C VAL A 349 -6.29 -1.64 15.77
N GLU A 350 -6.22 -0.84 16.83
CA GLU A 350 -7.33 -0.62 17.77
C GLU A 350 -7.76 0.85 17.70
N VAL A 351 -9.05 1.08 17.47
CA VAL A 351 -9.66 2.43 17.49
C VAL A 351 -10.32 2.65 18.85
N PHE A 352 -10.05 3.81 19.42
CA PHE A 352 -10.66 4.18 20.70
C PHE A 352 -12.05 4.79 20.47
N SER A 353 -13.02 4.31 21.26
CA SER A 353 -14.41 4.80 21.29
C SER A 353 -14.55 6.19 21.92
#